data_01cad1640adb6f070c4c9c3793b4e23a
#
_entry.id   01cad1640adb6f070c4c9c3793b4e23a
#
_cell.length_a   1.000
_cell.length_b   1.000
_cell.length_c   1.000
_cell.angle_alpha   90.00
_cell.angle_beta   90.00
_cell.angle_gamma   90.00
#
_symmetry.space_group_name_H-M   'P 1'
#
loop_
_entity.id
_entity.type
_entity.pdbx_description
1 polymer ?
#
loop_
_entity_poly.entity_id
_entity_poly.type
_entity_poly.pdbx_seq_one_letter_code
_entity_poly.pdbx_strand_id
1 'polypeptide(L)'
;LTKAYTYCHKSKFYYVLINHNIRKNSLQEAKKVKNLLQKKQINLTIISNRKKIEKNIQGEARNIRYELLSNFCLKNNIRSLVTAHNLEDQVETFLIRLSRGSGLKGLSAMRPKSKIYNKIDLHRPLLDIKKEFLIKISKKTFGNFIKDPSNKNLKYLRTKVRSLKKPLEKSG
;
A
#
# COMPACT_ATOMS: atom_id res chain seq x y z
N LEU A 1 6.92 -13.49 -0.81
CA LEU A 1 8.01 -13.05 -1.70
C LEU A 1 9.25 -12.66 -0.90
N THR A 2 9.23 -11.59 -0.10
CA THR A 2 10.41 -11.12 0.64
C THR A 2 10.99 -12.18 1.57
N LYS A 3 10.17 -12.96 2.28
CA LYS A 3 10.66 -14.07 3.10
C LYS A 3 11.31 -15.19 2.28
N ALA A 4 10.73 -15.55 1.13
CA ALA A 4 11.37 -16.50 0.22
C ALA A 4 12.71 -15.95 -0.31
N TYR A 5 12.79 -14.66 -0.62
CA TYR A 5 14.02 -14.02 -1.07
C TYR A 5 15.13 -14.08 -0.01
N THR A 6 14.80 -13.95 1.30
CA THR A 6 15.79 -14.03 2.38
C THR A 6 16.43 -15.40 2.53
N TYR A 7 15.77 -16.49 2.10
CA TYR A 7 16.38 -17.82 2.08
C TYR A 7 17.47 -17.94 1.01
N CYS A 8 17.32 -17.25 -0.11
CA CYS A 8 18.28 -17.30 -1.19
C CYS A 8 19.39 -16.24 -1.08
N HIS A 9 19.12 -15.16 -0.33
CA HIS A 9 20.01 -14.00 -0.27
C HIS A 9 20.11 -13.52 1.19
N LYS A 10 21.32 -13.16 1.64
CA LYS A 10 21.59 -12.63 2.99
C LYS A 10 21.00 -11.23 3.23
N SER A 11 19.85 -10.90 2.62
CA SER A 11 19.21 -9.59 2.73
C SER A 11 18.30 -9.54 3.96
N LYS A 12 18.40 -8.48 4.74
CA LYS A 12 17.53 -8.22 5.90
C LYS A 12 16.31 -7.40 5.47
N PHE A 13 15.11 -7.92 5.78
CA PHE A 13 13.85 -7.22 5.54
C PHE A 13 13.21 -6.78 6.85
N TYR A 14 12.70 -5.55 6.85
CA TYR A 14 11.87 -4.99 7.90
C TYR A 14 10.44 -4.90 7.39
N TYR A 15 9.48 -5.45 8.13
CA TYR A 15 8.07 -5.40 7.79
C TYR A 15 7.41 -4.33 8.65
N VAL A 16 6.82 -3.32 8.02
CA VAL A 16 6.25 -2.17 8.71
C VAL A 16 4.82 -1.93 8.25
N LEU A 17 3.93 -1.72 9.20
CA LEU A 17 2.55 -1.33 8.97
C LEU A 17 2.31 0.03 9.62
N ILE A 18 1.78 0.99 8.85
CA ILE A 18 1.39 2.28 9.38
C ILE A 18 -0.09 2.23 9.77
N ASN A 19 -0.37 2.41 11.05
CA ASN A 19 -1.71 2.62 11.56
C ASN A 19 -2.02 4.12 11.60
N HIS A 20 -2.97 4.57 10.79
CA HIS A 20 -3.33 5.98 10.67
C HIS A 20 -4.22 6.49 11.81
N ASN A 21 -4.74 5.61 12.68
CA ASN A 21 -5.68 5.92 13.77
C ASN A 21 -6.95 6.69 13.33
N ILE A 22 -7.40 6.47 12.08
CA ILE A 22 -8.60 7.14 11.55
C ILE A 22 -9.90 6.51 12.13
N ARG A 23 -9.85 5.24 12.50
CA ARG A 23 -11.00 4.47 13.01
C ARG A 23 -10.67 3.86 14.37
N LYS A 24 -11.67 3.79 15.27
CA LYS A 24 -11.51 3.20 16.61
C LYS A 24 -10.86 1.80 16.59
N ASN A 25 -11.20 0.97 15.59
CA ASN A 25 -10.72 -0.41 15.51
C ASN A 25 -9.44 -0.60 14.68
N SER A 26 -8.84 0.48 14.13
CA SER A 26 -7.67 0.38 13.24
C SER A 26 -6.46 -0.28 13.90
N LEU A 27 -6.23 -0.02 15.19
CA LEU A 27 -5.15 -0.65 15.94
C LEU A 27 -5.39 -2.14 16.17
N GLN A 28 -6.65 -2.55 16.43
CA GLN A 28 -6.99 -3.95 16.59
C GLN A 28 -6.81 -4.72 15.27
N GLU A 29 -7.19 -4.11 14.15
CA GLU A 29 -6.95 -4.67 12.82
C GLU A 29 -5.45 -4.84 12.55
N ALA A 30 -4.64 -3.83 12.87
CA ALA A 30 -3.17 -3.91 12.74
C ALA A 30 -2.58 -5.03 13.61
N LYS A 31 -3.07 -5.21 14.85
CA LYS A 31 -2.66 -6.31 15.73
C LYS A 31 -3.05 -7.69 15.15
N LYS A 32 -4.25 -7.83 14.54
CA LYS A 32 -4.65 -9.06 13.86
C LYS A 32 -3.69 -9.41 12.72
N VAL A 33 -3.29 -8.41 11.91
CA VAL A 33 -2.27 -8.60 10.85
C VAL A 33 -0.95 -9.05 11.46
N LYS A 34 -0.50 -8.40 12.54
CA LYS A 34 0.76 -8.77 13.22
C LYS A 34 0.73 -10.22 13.69
N ASN A 35 -0.34 -10.66 14.34
CA ASN A 35 -0.48 -12.03 14.83
C ASN A 35 -0.50 -13.05 13.67
N LEU A 36 -1.17 -12.73 12.56
CA LEU A 36 -1.19 -13.58 11.37
C LEU A 36 0.21 -13.77 10.78
N LEU A 37 1.00 -12.69 10.69
CA LEU A 37 2.36 -12.72 10.17
C LEU A 37 3.33 -13.43 11.14
N GLN A 38 3.14 -13.25 12.45
CA GLN A 38 3.95 -13.89 13.48
C GLN A 38 3.86 -15.41 13.43
N LYS A 39 2.68 -15.98 13.11
CA LYS A 39 2.51 -17.44 12.87
C LYS A 39 3.39 -17.97 11.73
N LYS A 40 3.87 -17.09 10.85
CA LYS A 40 4.81 -17.41 9.77
C LYS A 40 6.23 -16.87 10.04
N GLN A 41 6.55 -16.58 11.31
CA GLN A 41 7.85 -16.07 11.75
C GLN A 41 8.23 -14.76 11.03
N ILE A 42 7.25 -13.90 10.73
CA ILE A 42 7.44 -12.57 10.13
C ILE A 42 7.17 -11.54 11.22
N ASN A 43 8.20 -10.83 11.65
CA ASN A 43 8.09 -9.79 12.68
C ASN A 43 7.60 -8.48 12.05
N LEU A 44 6.35 -8.09 12.37
CA LEU A 44 5.76 -6.84 11.91
C LEU A 44 5.89 -5.74 12.94
N THR A 45 6.47 -4.61 12.54
CA THR A 45 6.49 -3.37 13.33
C THR A 45 5.24 -2.54 12.99
N ILE A 46 4.45 -2.16 13.99
CA ILE A 46 3.31 -1.25 13.82
C ILE A 46 3.75 0.14 14.27
N ILE A 47 3.65 1.12 13.37
CA ILE A 47 3.89 2.52 13.67
C ILE A 47 2.54 3.25 13.60
N SER A 48 2.10 3.81 14.72
CA SER A 48 0.84 4.54 14.80
C SER A 48 1.04 6.04 14.59
N ASN A 49 0.20 6.62 13.73
CA ASN A 49 0.11 8.06 13.56
C ASN A 49 -0.47 8.70 14.84
N ARG A 50 0.14 9.78 15.30
CA ARG A 50 -0.32 10.58 16.44
C ARG A 50 -1.01 11.88 16.01
N LYS A 51 -0.87 12.28 14.75
CA LYS A 51 -1.49 13.50 14.20
C LYS A 51 -2.95 13.24 13.86
N LYS A 52 -3.83 14.16 14.20
CA LYS A 52 -5.24 14.10 13.78
C LYS A 52 -5.36 14.41 12.30
N ILE A 53 -6.16 13.65 11.56
CA ILE A 53 -6.41 13.83 10.14
C ILE A 53 -7.86 14.29 10.00
N GLU A 54 -8.08 15.53 9.58
CA GLU A 54 -9.41 16.14 9.51
C GLU A 54 -9.89 16.39 8.09
N LYS A 55 -8.99 16.87 7.22
CA LYS A 55 -9.30 17.22 5.84
C LYS A 55 -8.50 16.34 4.88
N ASN A 56 -8.99 16.19 3.64
CA ASN A 56 -8.31 15.42 2.60
C ASN A 56 -7.71 14.09 3.11
N ILE A 57 -8.51 13.31 3.83
CA ILE A 57 -8.07 12.12 4.58
C ILE A 57 -7.13 11.21 3.79
N GLN A 58 -7.43 10.96 2.49
CA GLN A 58 -6.58 10.08 1.67
C GLN A 58 -5.22 10.71 1.33
N GLY A 59 -5.19 12.00 1.05
CA GLY A 59 -3.96 12.73 0.75
C GLY A 59 -3.07 12.84 1.98
N GLU A 60 -3.62 13.28 3.10
CA GLU A 60 -2.88 13.41 4.36
C GLU A 60 -2.40 12.06 4.88
N ALA A 61 -3.26 11.02 4.88
CA ALA A 61 -2.85 9.68 5.27
C ALA A 61 -1.70 9.14 4.40
N ARG A 62 -1.70 9.47 3.09
CA ARG A 62 -0.59 9.11 2.21
C ARG A 62 0.70 9.85 2.61
N ASN A 63 0.65 11.15 2.84
CA ASN A 63 1.81 11.95 3.22
C ASN A 63 2.40 11.48 4.55
N ILE A 64 1.56 11.31 5.57
CA ILE A 64 1.94 10.79 6.89
C ILE A 64 2.56 9.40 6.77
N ARG A 65 2.00 8.53 5.93
CA ARG A 65 2.58 7.20 5.69
C ARG A 65 4.02 7.28 5.20
N TYR A 66 4.28 8.11 4.19
CA TYR A 66 5.63 8.23 3.64
C TYR A 66 6.58 8.95 4.61
N GLU A 67 6.09 9.93 5.38
CA GLU A 67 6.86 10.58 6.46
C GLU A 67 7.31 9.55 7.49
N LEU A 68 6.38 8.78 8.05
CA LEU A 68 6.67 7.78 9.09
C LEU A 68 7.57 6.64 8.57
N LEU A 69 7.33 6.16 7.35
CA LEU A 69 8.19 5.14 6.73
C LEU A 69 9.58 5.67 6.45
N SER A 70 9.70 6.90 5.97
CA SER A 70 10.99 7.55 5.72
C SER A 70 11.78 7.72 7.01
N ASN A 71 11.16 8.20 8.08
CA ASN A 71 11.80 8.34 9.39
C ASN A 71 12.26 6.98 9.94
N PHE A 72 11.43 5.93 9.78
CA PHE A 72 11.83 4.57 10.15
C PHE A 72 13.03 4.09 9.33
N CYS A 73 13.02 4.30 8.03
CA CYS A 73 14.13 3.92 7.15
C CYS A 73 15.43 4.63 7.54
N LEU A 74 15.39 5.94 7.74
CA LEU A 74 16.56 6.73 8.14
C LEU A 74 17.12 6.30 9.50
N LYS A 75 16.25 6.09 10.50
CA LYS A 75 16.65 5.63 11.83
C LYS A 75 17.34 4.26 11.83
N ASN A 76 17.01 3.41 10.87
CA ASN A 76 17.53 2.04 10.75
C ASN A 76 18.55 1.88 9.62
N ASN A 77 19.05 2.96 9.03
CA ASN A 77 19.99 2.95 7.90
C ASN A 77 19.49 2.15 6.68
N ILE A 78 18.17 2.21 6.41
CA ILE A 78 17.52 1.51 5.29
C ILE A 78 17.45 2.45 4.09
N ARG A 79 18.03 2.06 2.96
CA ARG A 79 18.06 2.86 1.73
C ARG A 79 16.89 2.57 0.79
N SER A 80 16.25 1.42 0.91
CA SER A 80 15.21 0.96 -0.02
C SER A 80 13.90 0.65 0.71
N LEU A 81 12.79 1.18 0.18
CA LEU A 81 11.44 0.90 0.63
C LEU A 81 10.66 0.18 -0.47
N VAL A 82 10.04 -0.93 -0.14
CA VAL A 82 9.19 -1.69 -1.07
C VAL A 82 7.72 -1.51 -0.70
N THR A 83 6.87 -1.22 -1.67
CA THR A 83 5.42 -1.14 -1.47
C THR A 83 4.67 -2.07 -2.42
N ALA A 84 3.55 -2.61 -1.96
CA ALA A 84 2.75 -3.60 -2.67
C ALA A 84 1.65 -2.96 -3.56
N HIS A 85 1.95 -1.83 -4.23
CA HIS A 85 1.04 -1.30 -5.24
C HIS A 85 0.94 -2.29 -6.40
N ASN A 86 -0.27 -2.51 -6.90
CA ASN A 86 -0.59 -3.50 -7.91
C ASN A 86 -1.22 -2.85 -9.16
N LEU A 87 -1.61 -3.66 -10.14
CA LEU A 87 -2.16 -3.19 -11.41
C LEU A 87 -3.44 -2.35 -11.21
N GLU A 88 -4.34 -2.74 -10.31
CA GLU A 88 -5.55 -1.97 -10.03
C GLU A 88 -5.21 -0.59 -9.43
N ASP A 89 -4.17 -0.48 -8.60
CA ASP A 89 -3.71 0.81 -8.08
C ASP A 89 -3.15 1.72 -9.20
N GLN A 90 -2.53 1.13 -10.23
CA GLN A 90 -2.11 1.85 -11.44
C GLN A 90 -3.30 2.42 -12.20
N VAL A 91 -4.29 1.56 -12.51
CA VAL A 91 -5.53 1.97 -13.22
C VAL A 91 -6.26 3.06 -12.42
N GLU A 92 -6.44 2.88 -11.11
CA GLU A 92 -7.05 3.89 -10.24
C GLU A 92 -6.30 5.23 -10.31
N THR A 93 -4.97 5.18 -10.25
CA THR A 93 -4.14 6.39 -10.30
C THR A 93 -4.23 7.08 -11.66
N PHE A 94 -4.24 6.31 -12.75
CA PHE A 94 -4.43 6.81 -14.11
C PHE A 94 -5.79 7.54 -14.24
N LEU A 95 -6.88 6.87 -13.88
CA LEU A 95 -8.24 7.43 -13.98
C LEU A 95 -8.42 8.68 -13.11
N ILE A 96 -7.89 8.70 -11.89
CA ILE A 96 -7.92 9.89 -11.02
C ILE A 96 -7.15 11.06 -11.66
N ARG A 97 -6.02 10.82 -12.29
CA ARG A 97 -5.23 11.86 -12.94
C ARG A 97 -5.88 12.34 -14.21
N LEU A 98 -6.47 11.44 -14.98
CA LEU A 98 -7.25 11.76 -16.16
C LEU A 98 -8.43 12.68 -15.81
N SER A 99 -9.22 12.34 -14.78
CA SER A 99 -10.35 13.14 -14.31
C SER A 99 -9.97 14.53 -13.79
N ARG A 100 -8.69 14.75 -13.50
CA ARG A 100 -8.12 16.03 -13.06
C ARG A 100 -7.46 16.82 -14.20
N GLY A 101 -7.57 16.38 -15.43
CA GLY A 101 -6.94 17.02 -16.58
C GLY A 101 -5.42 16.94 -16.59
N SER A 102 -4.83 15.90 -16.00
CA SER A 102 -3.37 15.75 -16.00
C SER A 102 -2.84 15.54 -17.42
N GLY A 103 -1.78 16.26 -17.81
CA GLY A 103 -1.09 16.06 -19.09
C GLY A 103 -0.39 14.69 -19.17
N LEU A 104 0.17 14.36 -20.34
CA LEU A 104 0.79 13.06 -20.67
C LEU A 104 1.76 12.55 -19.59
N LYS A 105 2.64 13.42 -19.07
CA LYS A 105 3.59 13.08 -18.00
C LYS A 105 2.88 12.67 -16.69
N GLY A 106 1.74 13.27 -16.40
CA GLY A 106 0.91 12.89 -15.25
C GLY A 106 0.22 11.54 -15.47
N LEU A 107 -0.29 11.28 -16.67
CA LEU A 107 -1.00 10.06 -17.03
C LEU A 107 -0.13 8.80 -16.99
N SER A 108 1.19 8.91 -17.04
CA SER A 108 2.12 7.76 -16.85
C SER A 108 1.97 7.03 -15.51
N ALA A 109 1.06 7.48 -14.65
CA ALA A 109 0.70 6.90 -13.36
C ALA A 109 1.90 6.69 -12.40
N MET A 110 2.06 5.52 -11.77
CA MET A 110 3.16 5.29 -10.84
C MET A 110 4.35 4.63 -11.54
N ARG A 111 5.56 5.10 -11.28
CA ARG A 111 6.80 4.46 -11.78
C ARG A 111 7.18 3.27 -10.90
N PRO A 112 7.76 2.18 -11.47
CA PRO A 112 8.28 1.04 -10.70
C PRO A 112 9.31 1.46 -9.65
N LYS A 113 10.17 2.43 -10.00
CA LYS A 113 11.16 3.03 -9.11
C LYS A 113 10.95 4.53 -9.01
N SER A 114 11.10 5.09 -7.83
CA SER A 114 11.07 6.54 -7.56
C SER A 114 11.82 6.81 -6.24
N LYS A 115 12.05 8.08 -5.90
CA LYS A 115 12.64 8.45 -4.62
C LYS A 115 11.59 9.08 -3.69
N ILE A 116 11.77 8.87 -2.40
CA ILE A 116 11.02 9.56 -1.34
C ILE A 116 11.98 10.55 -0.70
N TYR A 117 11.61 11.83 -0.70
CA TYR A 117 12.39 12.94 -0.15
C TYR A 117 13.85 12.95 -0.65
N ASN A 118 14.10 12.48 -1.87
CA ASN A 118 15.42 12.33 -2.51
C ASN A 118 16.44 11.46 -1.74
N LYS A 119 16.00 10.73 -0.70
CA LYS A 119 16.88 9.98 0.20
C LYS A 119 16.66 8.47 0.17
N ILE A 120 15.44 8.01 -0.11
CA ILE A 120 15.06 6.61 -0.01
C ILE A 120 14.54 6.14 -1.37
N ASP A 121 15.07 5.04 -1.87
CA ASP A 121 14.60 4.42 -3.11
C ASP A 121 13.30 3.67 -2.86
N LEU A 122 12.22 4.08 -3.52
CA LEU A 122 10.92 3.46 -3.44
C LEU A 122 10.70 2.51 -4.62
N HIS A 123 10.52 1.24 -4.32
CA HIS A 123 10.28 0.18 -5.29
C HIS A 123 8.83 -0.31 -5.24
N ARG A 124 8.23 -0.56 -6.42
CA ARG A 124 6.87 -1.09 -6.59
C ARG A 124 6.90 -2.29 -7.54
N PRO A 125 7.36 -3.45 -7.07
CA PRO A 125 7.60 -4.61 -7.94
C PRO A 125 6.32 -5.33 -8.40
N LEU A 126 5.14 -4.92 -7.92
CA LEU A 126 3.88 -5.59 -8.20
C LEU A 126 2.94 -4.77 -9.10
N LEU A 127 3.42 -3.69 -9.74
CA LEU A 127 2.58 -2.79 -10.53
C LEU A 127 1.86 -3.47 -11.69
N ASP A 128 2.43 -4.52 -12.26
CA ASP A 128 1.87 -5.26 -13.38
C ASP A 128 1.11 -6.53 -12.94
N ILE A 129 0.99 -6.74 -11.62
CA ILE A 129 0.35 -7.93 -11.06
C ILE A 129 -1.08 -7.62 -10.66
N LYS A 130 -2.04 -8.41 -11.17
CA LYS A 130 -3.47 -8.31 -10.82
C LYS A 130 -3.68 -8.62 -9.34
N LYS A 131 -4.51 -7.83 -8.67
CA LYS A 131 -4.86 -7.98 -7.26
C LYS A 131 -5.45 -9.34 -6.93
N GLU A 132 -6.23 -9.91 -7.84
CA GLU A 132 -6.82 -11.24 -7.69
C GLU A 132 -5.75 -12.31 -7.46
N PHE A 133 -4.65 -12.26 -8.23
CA PHE A 133 -3.53 -13.18 -8.08
C PHE A 133 -2.86 -13.03 -6.70
N LEU A 134 -2.68 -11.77 -6.23
CA LEU A 134 -2.12 -11.51 -4.90
C LEU A 134 -3.04 -12.03 -3.78
N ILE A 135 -4.36 -11.94 -3.96
CA ILE A 135 -5.35 -12.53 -3.02
C ILE A 135 -5.24 -14.04 -2.99
N LYS A 136 -5.12 -14.72 -4.15
CA LYS A 136 -4.93 -16.18 -4.23
C LYS A 136 -3.67 -16.60 -3.48
N ILE A 137 -2.55 -15.92 -3.71
CA ILE A 137 -1.29 -16.17 -2.98
C ILE A 137 -1.47 -15.96 -1.47
N SER A 138 -2.12 -14.87 -1.05
CA SER A 138 -2.33 -14.58 0.37
C SER A 138 -3.16 -15.68 1.06
N LYS A 139 -4.24 -16.13 0.42
CA LYS A 139 -5.06 -17.23 0.93
C LYS A 139 -4.26 -18.53 1.03
N LYS A 140 -3.48 -18.89 0.00
CA LYS A 140 -2.64 -20.09 -0.01
C LYS A 140 -1.58 -20.05 1.10
N THR A 141 -0.97 -18.88 1.35
CA THR A 141 0.15 -18.74 2.29
C THR A 141 -0.30 -18.59 3.74
N PHE A 142 -1.37 -17.81 3.98
CA PHE A 142 -1.82 -17.42 5.32
C PHE A 142 -3.19 -17.99 5.71
N GLY A 143 -3.84 -18.76 4.83
CA GLY A 143 -5.20 -19.28 5.03
C GLY A 143 -6.29 -18.23 4.85
N ASN A 144 -5.97 -16.96 4.99
CA ASN A 144 -6.93 -15.86 4.89
C ASN A 144 -6.25 -14.55 4.46
N PHE A 145 -7.07 -13.52 4.17
CA PHE A 145 -6.57 -12.15 4.04
C PHE A 145 -7.54 -11.18 4.72
N ILE A 146 -7.01 -10.12 5.30
CA ILE A 146 -7.80 -9.14 6.05
C ILE A 146 -8.33 -8.09 5.06
N LYS A 147 -9.67 -7.98 4.98
CA LYS A 147 -10.35 -6.95 4.19
C LYS A 147 -10.39 -5.65 4.99
N ASP A 148 -9.90 -4.57 4.42
CA ASP A 148 -10.06 -3.23 5.00
C ASP A 148 -11.48 -2.71 4.71
N PRO A 149 -12.31 -2.45 5.73
CA PRO A 149 -13.67 -1.94 5.54
C PRO A 149 -13.75 -0.60 4.79
N SER A 150 -12.70 0.23 4.88
CA SER A 150 -12.64 1.52 4.18
C SER A 150 -12.67 1.40 2.65
N ASN A 151 -12.35 0.22 2.12
CA ASN A 151 -12.44 -0.07 0.68
C ASN A 151 -13.87 -0.04 0.13
N LYS A 152 -14.91 -0.03 0.98
CA LYS A 152 -16.32 0.06 0.58
C LYS A 152 -16.88 1.49 0.71
N ASN A 153 -16.15 2.44 1.26
CA ASN A 153 -16.65 3.77 1.53
C ASN A 153 -16.62 4.64 0.26
N LEU A 154 -17.80 4.86 -0.35
CA LEU A 154 -17.98 5.67 -1.56
C LEU A 154 -17.66 7.17 -1.40
N LYS A 155 -17.43 7.67 -0.18
CA LYS A 155 -16.94 9.04 0.03
C LYS A 155 -15.54 9.24 -0.56
N TYR A 156 -14.79 8.16 -0.74
CA TYR A 156 -13.42 8.23 -1.27
C TYR A 156 -13.40 8.13 -2.80
N LEU A 157 -12.69 9.06 -3.45
CA LEU A 157 -12.55 9.10 -4.90
C LEU A 157 -12.04 7.76 -5.49
N ARG A 158 -11.09 7.12 -4.83
CA ARG A 158 -10.59 5.81 -5.24
C ARG A 158 -11.68 4.73 -5.24
N THR A 159 -12.57 4.75 -4.27
CA THR A 159 -13.68 3.79 -4.21
C THR A 159 -14.70 4.05 -5.33
N LYS A 160 -14.96 5.33 -5.65
CA LYS A 160 -15.79 5.71 -6.81
C LYS A 160 -15.16 5.23 -8.12
N VAL A 161 -13.86 5.43 -8.31
CA VAL A 161 -13.15 4.96 -9.51
C VAL A 161 -13.19 3.43 -9.64
N ARG A 162 -13.09 2.70 -8.54
CA ARG A 162 -13.25 1.22 -8.54
C ARG A 162 -14.61 0.77 -9.01
N SER A 163 -15.68 1.50 -8.70
CA SER A 163 -17.03 1.14 -9.17
C SER A 163 -17.19 1.30 -10.68
N LEU A 164 -16.37 2.13 -11.34
CA LEU A 164 -16.37 2.30 -12.80
C LEU A 164 -15.73 1.11 -13.54
N LYS A 165 -14.97 0.25 -12.87
CA LYS A 165 -14.25 -0.87 -13.51
C LYS A 165 -15.20 -1.76 -14.29
N LYS A 166 -16.29 -2.24 -13.68
CA LYS A 166 -17.28 -3.11 -14.34
C LYS A 166 -17.97 -2.48 -15.54
N PRO A 167 -18.48 -1.21 -15.46
CA PRO A 167 -18.99 -0.51 -16.63
C PRO A 167 -17.99 -0.38 -17.76
N LEU A 168 -16.73 -0.01 -17.47
CA LEU A 168 -15.68 0.14 -18.47
C LEU A 168 -15.32 -1.20 -19.15
N GLU A 169 -15.23 -2.29 -18.37
CA GLU A 169 -14.98 -3.64 -18.92
C GLU A 169 -16.12 -4.18 -19.79
N LYS A 170 -17.35 -3.64 -19.63
CA LYS A 170 -18.50 -4.02 -20.46
C LYS A 170 -18.61 -3.20 -21.74
N SER A 171 -18.02 -2.03 -21.78
CA SER A 171 -18.11 -1.10 -22.91
C SER A 171 -16.99 -1.27 -23.94
N GLY A 172 -16.05 -2.14 -23.71
CA GLY A 172 -14.95 -2.42 -24.63
C GLY A 172 -13.90 -3.32 -24.10
#